data_24e4c81e2c52ac13e464cb18aac991a7
#
_entry.id   24e4c81e2c52ac13e464cb18aac991a7
#
_cell.length_a   1.000
_cell.length_b   1.000
_cell.length_c   1.000
_cell.angle_alpha   90.00
_cell.angle_beta   90.00
_cell.angle_gamma   90.00
#
_symmetry.space_group_name_H-M   'P 1'
#
loop_
_entity.id
_entity.type
_entity.pdbx_description
1 polymer ?
#
loop_
_entity_poly.entity_id
_entity_poly.type
_entity_poly.pdbx_seq_one_letter_code
_entity_poly.pdbx_strand_id
1 'polypeptide(L)'
;GFPVSSSGNLSSGNGYYESGNIDNVLESLNPDDIESISVLKDAASTAIYGARAGHGVVLITTKRGKSQKPRVTYSGMGSVQVARSNYKMLDTRMYMDMYNKQQHEEWLKLNGMGIYKGYVEKPDTPPTQYKPAFNNDEILLASGTDWLDAVMRNGYTQQHNLSVNGGTEKTRYLASVNYMDQEGIVKNNGVSRFSARLNLDQELSKYVSFGLTATYSQNKYDNVPLGDKVNEYSGVLTGAIQSNPTIPIYDSEGNYFIDPKRPFVANPVSLLEIKDNTVKDRLIGSAFVSVKPLKELEVKLQLGADRSFQKRSSYLPKTTLQGANKNGRADISQETSTTYLMELTAQYSKSFGDHNLKAIGGYSFQKFKNDGFSAGNSDFLVDGFGYNSLGSGNYKKPSVSSWASINSIASLFARANYSYKGKYLLEATVRADAASNFAPENRWGYFPSVSAGWMISEENFMKGASKWLSMLKLRASYGQTGNSNVGYRIYDYYEVGRNAIIGGAESTG
;
A
#
# COMPACT_ATOMS: atom_id res chain seq x y z
N GLY A 1 -16.62 -0.97 -15.00
CA GLY A 1 -16.03 -1.66 -13.83
C GLY A 1 -16.18 -0.86 -12.56
N PHE A 2 -16.03 -1.50 -11.40
CA PHE A 2 -16.08 -0.80 -10.13
C PHE A 2 -14.69 -0.19 -9.83
N PRO A 3 -14.57 1.13 -9.59
CA PRO A 3 -13.31 1.75 -9.22
C PRO A 3 -12.97 1.45 -7.77
N VAL A 4 -11.74 1.05 -7.53
CA VAL A 4 -11.22 0.73 -6.21
C VAL A 4 -10.12 1.74 -5.87
N SER A 5 -10.15 2.30 -4.66
CA SER A 5 -9.15 3.24 -4.16
C SER A 5 -8.44 2.67 -2.92
N SER A 6 -7.21 3.12 -2.69
CA SER A 6 -6.51 2.85 -1.43
C SER A 6 -7.15 3.65 -0.30
N SER A 7 -7.16 3.08 0.89
CA SER A 7 -7.72 3.70 2.09
C SER A 7 -6.70 4.50 2.90
N GLY A 8 -5.44 4.54 2.48
CA GLY A 8 -4.36 5.12 3.26
C GLY A 8 -3.89 4.23 4.42
N ASN A 9 -2.74 4.56 4.99
CA ASN A 9 -2.21 3.86 6.15
C ASN A 9 -2.51 4.64 7.42
N LEU A 10 -3.03 3.95 8.43
CA LEU A 10 -3.15 4.52 9.76
C LEU A 10 -1.77 4.60 10.43
N SER A 11 -1.46 5.74 11.06
CA SER A 11 -0.27 5.87 11.89
C SER A 11 -0.32 4.94 13.11
N SER A 12 0.84 4.47 13.55
CA SER A 12 0.96 3.73 14.83
C SER A 12 0.59 4.61 16.02
N GLY A 13 0.67 5.92 15.86
CA GLY A 13 0.41 6.90 16.91
C GLY A 13 1.52 7.02 17.94
N ASN A 14 2.48 6.10 18.01
CA ASN A 14 3.51 6.10 19.05
C ASN A 14 4.53 7.26 18.91
N GLY A 15 4.59 7.88 17.72
CA GLY A 15 5.42 9.07 17.45
C GLY A 15 6.91 8.81 17.25
N TYR A 16 7.37 7.57 17.44
CA TYR A 16 8.80 7.21 17.36
C TYR A 16 9.07 6.21 16.24
N TYR A 17 8.37 5.09 16.25
CA TYR A 17 8.61 3.97 15.35
C TYR A 17 7.39 3.74 14.46
N GLU A 18 7.52 4.03 13.18
CA GLU A 18 6.48 3.73 12.19
C GLU A 18 6.82 2.44 11.45
N SER A 19 5.88 1.56 11.34
CA SER A 19 5.96 0.44 10.41
C SER A 19 5.37 0.90 9.08
N GLY A 20 6.18 0.91 8.05
CA GLY A 20 5.77 1.29 6.71
C GLY A 20 4.88 0.20 6.09
N ASN A 21 3.59 0.22 6.36
CA ASN A 21 2.65 -0.56 5.57
C ASN A 21 2.31 0.21 4.30
N ILE A 22 2.67 -0.33 3.16
CA ILE A 22 2.22 0.19 1.87
C ILE A 22 0.78 -0.29 1.69
N ASP A 23 -0.19 0.65 1.68
CA ASP A 23 -1.57 0.31 1.35
C ASP A 23 -1.67 -0.09 -0.12
N ASN A 24 -1.74 -1.38 -0.36
CA ASN A 24 -1.87 -1.96 -1.68
C ASN A 24 -3.30 -2.49 -1.86
N VAL A 25 -4.05 -1.86 -2.75
CA VAL A 25 -5.42 -2.29 -3.09
C VAL A 25 -5.48 -3.76 -3.52
N LEU A 26 -4.41 -4.28 -4.15
CA LEU A 26 -4.32 -5.66 -4.61
C LEU A 26 -4.27 -6.68 -3.45
N GLU A 27 -3.88 -6.26 -2.25
CA GLU A 27 -3.86 -7.14 -1.08
C GLU A 27 -5.25 -7.66 -0.69
N SER A 28 -6.31 -6.94 -1.07
CA SER A 28 -7.70 -7.38 -0.86
C SER A 28 -8.20 -8.39 -1.88
N LEU A 29 -7.43 -8.67 -2.94
CA LEU A 29 -7.80 -9.59 -4.00
C LEU A 29 -6.92 -10.85 -3.94
N ASN A 30 -7.57 -12.02 -4.06
CA ASN A 30 -6.85 -13.26 -4.24
C ASN A 30 -6.29 -13.31 -5.68
N PRO A 31 -4.96 -13.48 -5.88
CA PRO A 31 -4.38 -13.62 -7.22
C PRO A 31 -5.02 -14.73 -8.06
N ASP A 32 -5.45 -15.84 -7.42
CA ASP A 32 -6.10 -16.96 -8.09
C ASP A 32 -7.48 -16.59 -8.67
N ASP A 33 -8.11 -15.52 -8.21
CA ASP A 33 -9.37 -15.02 -8.74
C ASP A 33 -9.19 -14.03 -9.90
N ILE A 34 -7.96 -13.64 -10.23
CA ILE A 34 -7.66 -12.72 -11.32
C ILE A 34 -7.60 -13.49 -12.65
N GLU A 35 -8.30 -13.01 -13.66
CA GLU A 35 -8.26 -13.51 -15.03
C GLU A 35 -7.23 -12.75 -15.87
N SER A 36 -7.21 -11.41 -15.76
CA SER A 36 -6.24 -10.56 -16.47
C SER A 36 -6.03 -9.22 -15.79
N ILE A 37 -4.86 -8.64 -16.02
CA ILE A 37 -4.50 -7.28 -15.62
C ILE A 37 -4.08 -6.53 -16.88
N SER A 38 -4.72 -5.36 -17.12
CA SER A 38 -4.40 -4.47 -18.24
C SER A 38 -4.06 -3.08 -17.72
N VAL A 39 -2.92 -2.54 -18.16
CA VAL A 39 -2.47 -1.20 -17.76
C VAL A 39 -2.68 -0.23 -18.91
N LEU A 40 -3.56 0.74 -18.72
CA LEU A 40 -3.85 1.81 -19.68
C LEU A 40 -2.93 3.00 -19.36
N LYS A 41 -2.05 3.33 -20.30
CA LYS A 41 -1.01 4.36 -20.11
C LYS A 41 -1.20 5.57 -21.01
N ASP A 42 -1.98 5.45 -22.09
CA ASP A 42 -2.23 6.55 -23.03
C ASP A 42 -3.52 7.31 -22.72
N ALA A 43 -3.54 8.60 -23.05
CA ALA A 43 -4.66 9.48 -22.73
C ALA A 43 -5.97 9.08 -23.42
N ALA A 44 -5.92 8.50 -24.63
CA ALA A 44 -7.14 8.09 -25.32
C ALA A 44 -7.81 6.89 -24.65
N SER A 45 -7.03 5.88 -24.20
CA SER A 45 -7.60 4.73 -23.49
C SER A 45 -8.10 5.10 -22.10
N THR A 46 -7.50 6.10 -21.46
CA THR A 46 -7.83 6.52 -20.10
C THR A 46 -8.88 7.62 -19.99
N ALA A 47 -9.13 8.39 -21.07
CA ALA A 47 -10.07 9.52 -21.08
C ALA A 47 -11.49 9.15 -20.59
N ILE A 48 -11.97 7.94 -20.83
CA ILE A 48 -13.28 7.47 -20.34
C ILE A 48 -13.35 7.40 -18.80
N TYR A 49 -12.20 7.41 -18.10
CA TYR A 49 -12.10 7.45 -16.64
C TYR A 49 -11.93 8.88 -16.09
N GLY A 50 -11.78 9.88 -17.00
CA GLY A 50 -11.85 11.33 -16.74
C GLY A 50 -10.89 11.83 -15.68
N ALA A 51 -11.45 12.52 -14.67
CA ALA A 51 -10.71 13.17 -13.59
C ALA A 51 -9.95 12.20 -12.64
N ARG A 52 -10.02 10.89 -12.85
CA ARG A 52 -9.28 9.88 -12.07
C ARG A 52 -8.19 9.18 -12.86
N ALA A 53 -8.00 9.56 -14.09
CA ALA A 53 -7.11 8.89 -15.03
C ALA A 53 -5.72 9.53 -15.18
N GLY A 54 -5.42 10.60 -14.42
CA GLY A 54 -4.21 11.40 -14.57
C GLY A 54 -2.90 10.62 -14.40
N HIS A 55 -2.90 9.52 -13.68
CA HIS A 55 -1.73 8.65 -13.47
C HIS A 55 -1.83 7.31 -14.20
N GLY A 56 -2.76 7.17 -15.16
CA GLY A 56 -3.08 5.91 -15.82
C GLY A 56 -4.15 5.11 -15.08
N VAL A 57 -4.54 3.97 -15.67
CA VAL A 57 -5.59 3.09 -15.13
C VAL A 57 -5.13 1.64 -15.20
N VAL A 58 -5.25 0.93 -14.08
CA VAL A 58 -5.05 -0.52 -14.00
C VAL A 58 -6.41 -1.20 -14.00
N LEU A 59 -6.71 -1.97 -15.03
CA LEU A 59 -7.93 -2.76 -15.14
C LEU A 59 -7.65 -4.18 -14.67
N ILE A 60 -8.36 -4.62 -13.63
CA ILE A 60 -8.29 -5.97 -13.11
C ILE A 60 -9.58 -6.68 -13.48
N THR A 61 -9.46 -7.68 -14.36
CA THR A 61 -10.57 -8.56 -14.70
C THR A 61 -10.48 -9.80 -13.82
N THR A 62 -11.56 -10.08 -13.13
CA THR A 62 -11.63 -11.24 -12.25
C THR A 62 -12.39 -12.38 -12.92
N LYS A 63 -12.03 -13.62 -12.60
CA LYS A 63 -12.67 -14.83 -13.11
C LYS A 63 -14.17 -14.81 -12.86
N ARG A 64 -14.94 -15.33 -13.82
CA ARG A 64 -16.40 -15.43 -13.77
C ARG A 64 -16.86 -16.87 -13.92
N GLY A 65 -18.12 -17.11 -13.61
CA GLY A 65 -18.79 -18.38 -13.86
C GLY A 65 -18.77 -18.74 -15.34
N LYS A 66 -18.63 -20.04 -15.64
CA LYS A 66 -18.63 -20.59 -16.99
C LYS A 66 -19.83 -21.52 -17.18
N SER A 67 -20.34 -21.59 -18.42
CA SER A 67 -21.36 -22.59 -18.78
C SER A 67 -20.71 -23.96 -18.91
N GLN A 68 -20.68 -24.69 -17.81
CA GLN A 68 -20.08 -26.02 -17.69
C GLN A 68 -20.64 -26.76 -16.47
N LYS A 69 -20.47 -28.08 -16.42
CA LYS A 69 -20.76 -28.84 -15.20
C LYS A 69 -20.00 -28.26 -14.01
N PRO A 70 -20.58 -28.22 -12.81
CA PRO A 70 -19.89 -27.74 -11.62
C PRO A 70 -18.53 -28.41 -11.45
N ARG A 71 -17.48 -27.58 -11.31
CA ARG A 71 -16.12 -28.04 -11.07
C ARG A 71 -15.62 -27.44 -9.76
N VAL A 72 -15.24 -28.29 -8.84
CA VAL A 72 -14.52 -27.90 -7.62
C VAL A 72 -13.03 -27.94 -7.91
N THR A 73 -12.33 -26.90 -7.50
CA THR A 73 -10.87 -26.81 -7.65
C THR A 73 -10.28 -26.40 -6.31
N TYR A 74 -9.30 -27.17 -5.84
CA TYR A 74 -8.48 -26.83 -4.70
C TYR A 74 -7.05 -26.60 -5.15
N SER A 75 -6.40 -25.56 -4.66
CA SER A 75 -4.96 -25.33 -4.78
C SER A 75 -4.37 -25.02 -3.42
N GLY A 76 -3.25 -25.66 -3.10
CA GLY A 76 -2.48 -25.42 -1.90
C GLY A 76 -1.03 -25.09 -2.26
N MET A 77 -0.44 -24.12 -1.56
CA MET A 77 0.95 -23.73 -1.71
C MET A 77 1.58 -23.59 -0.34
N GLY A 78 2.78 -24.17 -0.18
CA GLY A 78 3.66 -23.92 0.95
C GLY A 78 5.00 -23.39 0.44
N SER A 79 5.57 -22.39 1.10
CA SER A 79 6.89 -21.87 0.76
C SER A 79 7.68 -21.46 2.00
N VAL A 80 9.00 -21.50 1.88
CA VAL A 80 9.95 -21.05 2.89
C VAL A 80 10.70 -19.84 2.33
N GLN A 81 10.69 -18.75 3.05
CA GLN A 81 11.47 -17.55 2.76
C GLN A 81 12.74 -17.60 3.61
N VAL A 82 13.88 -17.79 2.95
CA VAL A 82 15.17 -17.82 3.64
C VAL A 82 15.71 -16.39 3.72
N ALA A 83 15.92 -15.93 4.95
CA ALA A 83 16.54 -14.64 5.20
C ALA A 83 18.01 -14.65 4.72
N ARG A 84 18.36 -13.74 3.83
CA ARG A 84 19.74 -13.55 3.36
C ARG A 84 20.11 -12.09 3.41
N SER A 85 21.27 -11.80 3.99
CA SER A 85 21.87 -10.47 3.90
C SER A 85 22.89 -10.44 2.76
N ASN A 86 22.77 -9.45 1.89
CA ASN A 86 23.80 -9.14 0.89
C ASN A 86 24.92 -8.27 1.48
N TYR A 87 24.72 -7.76 2.68
CA TYR A 87 25.75 -6.98 3.40
C TYR A 87 26.59 -7.93 4.22
N LYS A 88 27.92 -7.88 4.01
CA LYS A 88 28.88 -8.52 4.91
C LYS A 88 29.13 -7.57 6.06
N MET A 89 28.48 -7.85 7.19
CA MET A 89 28.76 -7.12 8.41
C MET A 89 30.13 -7.51 8.97
N LEU A 90 30.78 -6.58 9.66
CA LEU A 90 31.97 -6.89 10.42
C LEU A 90 31.58 -7.81 11.58
N ASP A 91 32.26 -8.93 11.72
CA ASP A 91 32.20 -9.71 12.96
C ASP A 91 32.87 -8.93 14.11
N THR A 92 32.72 -9.43 15.33
CA THR A 92 33.22 -8.75 16.52
C THR A 92 34.74 -8.47 16.46
N ARG A 93 35.51 -9.44 16.00
CA ARG A 93 36.98 -9.32 15.91
C ARG A 93 37.37 -8.30 14.85
N MET A 94 36.77 -8.39 13.67
CA MET A 94 37.00 -7.44 12.59
C MET A 94 36.60 -6.03 13.00
N TYR A 95 35.48 -5.87 13.72
CA TYR A 95 35.05 -4.58 14.24
C TYR A 95 36.07 -4.00 15.23
N MET A 96 36.54 -4.80 16.21
CA MET A 96 37.52 -4.35 17.21
C MET A 96 38.83 -3.93 16.56
N ASP A 97 39.31 -4.68 15.57
CA ASP A 97 40.54 -4.35 14.81
C ASP A 97 40.36 -3.06 14.00
N MET A 98 39.23 -2.93 13.29
CA MET A 98 38.92 -1.71 12.54
C MET A 98 38.72 -0.49 13.45
N TYR A 99 38.11 -0.66 14.61
CA TYR A 99 37.97 0.39 15.59
C TYR A 99 39.30 0.86 16.15
N ASN A 100 40.21 -0.08 16.47
CA ASN A 100 41.59 0.26 16.86
C ASN A 100 42.34 1.03 15.77
N LYS A 101 42.19 0.62 14.50
CA LYS A 101 42.81 1.34 13.36
C LYS A 101 42.22 2.76 13.24
N GLN A 102 40.92 2.94 13.37
CA GLN A 102 40.31 4.25 13.34
C GLN A 102 40.82 5.14 14.48
N GLN A 103 40.91 4.62 15.69
CA GLN A 103 41.42 5.35 16.85
C GLN A 103 42.90 5.71 16.68
N HIS A 104 43.70 4.82 16.06
CA HIS A 104 45.11 5.08 15.75
C HIS A 104 45.25 6.20 14.69
N GLU A 105 44.44 6.19 13.63
CA GLU A 105 44.43 7.27 12.63
C GLU A 105 44.03 8.61 13.24
N GLU A 106 43.04 8.63 14.10
CA GLU A 106 42.61 9.84 14.82
C GLU A 106 43.75 10.36 15.75
N TRP A 107 44.43 9.44 16.45
CA TRP A 107 45.58 9.79 17.29
C TRP A 107 46.74 10.36 16.45
N LEU A 108 47.04 9.74 15.28
CA LEU A 108 48.06 10.26 14.36
C LEU A 108 47.72 11.68 13.88
N LYS A 109 46.46 11.93 13.56
CA LYS A 109 45.96 13.23 13.12
C LYS A 109 46.10 14.28 14.24
N LEU A 110 45.64 13.97 15.45
CA LEU A 110 45.72 14.87 16.61
C LEU A 110 47.16 15.26 16.98
N ASN A 111 48.13 14.38 16.73
CA ASN A 111 49.55 14.59 17.06
C ASN A 111 50.38 15.02 15.84
N GLY A 112 49.78 15.25 14.66
CA GLY A 112 50.50 15.67 13.46
C GLY A 112 51.55 14.65 12.97
N MET A 113 51.26 13.35 13.13
CA MET A 113 52.15 12.25 12.80
C MET A 113 51.73 11.51 11.52
N GLY A 114 52.62 10.69 10.96
CA GLY A 114 52.33 9.91 9.76
C GLY A 114 52.01 10.79 8.55
N ILE A 115 50.93 10.48 7.86
CA ILE A 115 50.41 11.26 6.70
C ILE A 115 49.89 12.65 7.08
N TYR A 116 49.61 12.88 8.34
CA TYR A 116 49.12 14.15 8.90
C TYR A 116 50.26 15.08 9.37
N LYS A 117 51.51 14.82 8.98
CA LYS A 117 52.68 15.61 9.37
C LYS A 117 52.50 17.09 8.97
N GLY A 118 52.60 17.99 9.98
CA GLY A 118 52.38 19.42 9.81
C GLY A 118 50.96 19.90 10.11
N TYR A 119 50.00 18.99 10.33
CA TYR A 119 48.70 19.32 10.85
C TYR A 119 48.62 18.95 12.32
N VAL A 120 48.50 19.94 13.18
CA VAL A 120 48.44 19.71 14.63
C VAL A 120 47.18 20.46 15.14
N GLU A 121 46.23 19.71 15.65
CA GLU A 121 44.98 20.26 16.16
C GLU A 121 45.20 20.97 17.52
N LYS A 122 46.19 20.52 18.30
CA LYS A 122 46.59 21.11 19.58
C LYS A 122 48.14 21.19 19.66
N PRO A 123 48.77 22.21 19.04
CA PRO A 123 50.20 22.28 18.90
C PRO A 123 50.99 22.39 20.23
N ASP A 124 50.32 22.87 21.29
CA ASP A 124 50.97 23.09 22.60
C ASP A 124 50.87 21.89 23.56
N THR A 125 50.28 20.76 23.08
CA THR A 125 50.19 19.53 23.89
C THR A 125 51.20 18.51 23.39
N PRO A 126 52.06 17.95 24.26
CA PRO A 126 53.02 16.92 23.85
C PRO A 126 52.26 15.67 23.36
N PRO A 127 52.80 14.95 22.37
CA PRO A 127 52.18 13.71 21.88
C PRO A 127 51.98 12.71 23.02
N THR A 128 50.77 12.22 23.18
CA THR A 128 50.47 11.13 24.11
C THR A 128 50.84 9.79 23.50
N GLN A 129 51.16 8.80 24.32
CA GLN A 129 51.37 7.45 23.82
C GLN A 129 50.03 6.86 23.33
N TYR A 130 50.04 6.32 22.11
CA TYR A 130 48.84 5.60 21.60
C TYR A 130 48.56 4.37 22.48
N LYS A 131 47.31 4.20 22.83
CA LYS A 131 46.81 3.03 23.55
C LYS A 131 45.62 2.47 22.78
N PRO A 132 45.68 1.23 22.27
CA PRO A 132 44.54 0.66 21.57
C PRO A 132 43.32 0.52 22.52
N ALA A 133 42.12 0.67 22.01
CA ALA A 133 40.89 0.48 22.76
C ALA A 133 40.67 -0.98 23.16
N PHE A 134 41.14 -1.90 22.32
CA PHE A 134 41.10 -3.34 22.55
C PHE A 134 42.50 -3.93 22.40
N ASN A 135 42.94 -4.73 23.33
CA ASN A 135 44.21 -5.44 23.23
C ASN A 135 44.09 -6.74 22.37
N ASN A 136 45.20 -7.36 22.05
CA ASN A 136 45.21 -8.54 21.19
C ASN A 136 44.48 -9.75 21.81
N ASP A 137 44.58 -9.93 23.13
CA ASP A 137 43.91 -11.04 23.80
C ASP A 137 42.39 -10.84 23.81
N GLU A 138 41.94 -9.60 24.04
CA GLU A 138 40.51 -9.25 23.94
C GLU A 138 39.99 -9.52 22.53
N ILE A 139 40.74 -9.17 21.49
CA ILE A 139 40.35 -9.42 20.10
C ILE A 139 40.28 -10.92 19.79
N LEU A 140 41.29 -11.68 20.24
CA LEU A 140 41.38 -13.13 20.00
C LEU A 140 40.25 -13.91 20.71
N LEU A 141 39.92 -13.51 21.93
CA LEU A 141 38.86 -14.15 22.76
C LEU A 141 37.50 -13.58 22.52
N ALA A 142 37.37 -12.54 21.68
CA ALA A 142 36.07 -11.87 21.48
C ALA A 142 35.02 -12.82 20.93
N SER A 143 33.93 -12.86 21.64
CA SER A 143 32.60 -13.32 21.19
C SER A 143 31.69 -12.10 21.18
N GLY A 144 30.74 -12.06 20.26
CA GLY A 144 29.85 -10.91 20.19
C GLY A 144 28.49 -11.25 19.61
N THR A 145 27.73 -10.22 19.32
CA THR A 145 26.34 -10.34 18.88
C THR A 145 26.26 -10.22 17.36
N ASP A 146 25.71 -11.25 16.71
CA ASP A 146 25.17 -11.11 15.36
C ASP A 146 23.76 -10.51 15.46
N TRP A 147 23.69 -9.19 15.29
CA TRP A 147 22.46 -8.44 15.44
C TRP A 147 21.41 -8.77 14.36
N LEU A 148 21.85 -9.13 13.14
CA LEU A 148 20.92 -9.52 12.09
C LEU A 148 20.30 -10.88 12.39
N ASP A 149 21.08 -11.86 12.81
CA ASP A 149 20.57 -13.18 13.22
C ASP A 149 19.63 -13.07 14.44
N ALA A 150 19.96 -12.16 15.37
CA ALA A 150 19.13 -11.91 16.55
C ALA A 150 17.72 -11.46 16.20
N VAL A 151 17.51 -10.73 15.09
CA VAL A 151 16.22 -10.14 14.70
C VAL A 151 15.57 -10.84 13.51
N MET A 152 16.30 -11.69 12.79
CA MET A 152 15.80 -12.36 11.58
C MET A 152 15.45 -13.83 11.85
N ARG A 153 14.61 -14.38 10.98
CA ARG A 153 14.23 -15.80 10.95
C ARG A 153 13.93 -16.23 9.51
N ASN A 154 13.85 -17.53 9.28
CA ASN A 154 13.18 -18.02 8.08
C ASN A 154 11.68 -17.84 8.23
N GLY A 155 11.04 -17.31 7.21
CA GLY A 155 9.59 -17.14 7.16
C GLY A 155 8.92 -18.32 6.47
N TYR A 156 7.70 -18.65 6.91
CA TYR A 156 6.88 -19.70 6.30
C TYR A 156 5.63 -19.07 5.72
N THR A 157 5.22 -19.54 4.55
CA THR A 157 3.96 -19.14 3.94
C THR A 157 3.15 -20.36 3.57
N GLN A 158 1.89 -20.36 3.94
CA GLN A 158 0.90 -21.32 3.47
C GLN A 158 -0.28 -20.58 2.84
N GLN A 159 -0.79 -21.12 1.74
CA GLN A 159 -1.97 -20.60 1.07
C GLN A 159 -2.85 -21.76 0.61
N HIS A 160 -4.15 -21.61 0.85
CA HIS A 160 -5.18 -22.57 0.47
C HIS A 160 -6.29 -21.84 -0.27
N ASN A 161 -6.64 -22.34 -1.44
CA ASN A 161 -7.71 -21.78 -2.25
C ASN A 161 -8.68 -22.90 -2.67
N LEU A 162 -9.96 -22.72 -2.37
CA LEU A 162 -11.04 -23.59 -2.79
C LEU A 162 -12.02 -22.80 -3.64
N SER A 163 -12.34 -23.30 -4.83
CA SER A 163 -13.30 -22.65 -5.71
C SER A 163 -14.26 -23.64 -6.35
N VAL A 164 -15.46 -23.16 -6.59
CA VAL A 164 -16.51 -23.87 -7.34
C VAL A 164 -16.92 -22.99 -8.51
N ASN A 165 -16.83 -23.51 -9.71
CA ASN A 165 -17.21 -22.81 -10.94
C ASN A 165 -18.11 -23.71 -11.80
N GLY A 166 -19.23 -23.16 -12.25
CA GLY A 166 -20.15 -23.92 -13.07
C GLY A 166 -21.32 -23.09 -13.55
N GLY A 167 -22.26 -23.77 -14.20
CA GLY A 167 -23.50 -23.16 -14.65
C GLY A 167 -24.04 -23.73 -15.94
N THR A 168 -25.11 -23.13 -16.38
CA THR A 168 -25.78 -23.35 -17.66
C THR A 168 -25.57 -22.16 -18.58
N GLU A 169 -26.17 -22.16 -19.76
CA GLU A 169 -26.18 -20.97 -20.64
C GLU A 169 -26.86 -19.77 -19.97
N LYS A 170 -27.89 -20.01 -19.12
CA LYS A 170 -28.67 -18.97 -18.46
C LYS A 170 -28.12 -18.55 -17.09
N THR A 171 -27.50 -19.46 -16.36
CA THR A 171 -27.00 -19.22 -15.00
C THR A 171 -25.54 -19.62 -14.92
N ARG A 172 -24.66 -18.70 -14.61
CA ARG A 172 -23.22 -18.95 -14.42
C ARG A 172 -22.80 -18.43 -13.07
N TYR A 173 -22.05 -19.23 -12.33
CA TYR A 173 -21.60 -18.86 -11.01
C TYR A 173 -20.15 -19.28 -10.75
N LEU A 174 -19.52 -18.50 -9.88
CA LEU A 174 -18.23 -18.82 -9.28
C LEU A 174 -18.30 -18.41 -7.80
N ALA A 175 -17.90 -19.33 -6.94
CA ALA A 175 -17.66 -19.05 -5.52
C ALA A 175 -16.25 -19.50 -5.17
N SER A 176 -15.48 -18.70 -4.45
CA SER A 176 -14.15 -19.06 -3.96
C SER A 176 -13.94 -18.60 -2.52
N VAL A 177 -13.13 -19.35 -1.79
CA VAL A 177 -12.59 -18.97 -0.48
C VAL A 177 -11.09 -19.20 -0.51
N ASN A 178 -10.35 -18.27 0.10
CA ASN A 178 -8.90 -18.32 0.18
C ASN A 178 -8.47 -17.99 1.62
N TYR A 179 -7.50 -18.75 2.12
CA TYR A 179 -6.76 -18.46 3.32
C TYR A 179 -5.27 -18.42 3.01
N MET A 180 -4.57 -17.42 3.49
CA MET A 180 -3.13 -17.26 3.40
C MET A 180 -2.60 -16.87 4.79
N ASP A 181 -1.52 -17.49 5.20
CA ASP A 181 -0.76 -17.12 6.38
C ASP A 181 0.71 -17.05 6.01
N GLN A 182 1.32 -15.90 6.26
CA GLN A 182 2.70 -15.60 5.88
C GLN A 182 3.44 -15.00 7.08
N GLU A 183 4.42 -15.72 7.55
CA GLU A 183 5.42 -15.21 8.47
C GLU A 183 6.48 -14.41 7.70
N GLY A 184 6.83 -13.22 8.21
CA GLY A 184 7.93 -12.42 7.69
C GLY A 184 9.30 -12.95 8.12
N ILE A 185 10.35 -12.55 7.37
CA ILE A 185 11.75 -12.88 7.68
C ILE A 185 12.31 -12.09 8.87
N VAL A 186 11.63 -11.06 9.34
CA VAL A 186 11.89 -10.40 10.62
C VAL A 186 10.99 -11.05 11.67
N LYS A 187 11.54 -11.36 12.85
CA LYS A 187 10.77 -11.94 13.96
C LYS A 187 9.56 -11.05 14.29
N ASN A 188 8.46 -11.66 14.69
CA ASN A 188 7.19 -11.01 15.07
C ASN A 188 6.50 -10.19 13.95
N ASN A 189 6.96 -10.31 12.70
CA ASN A 189 6.30 -9.73 11.53
C ASN A 189 5.55 -10.81 10.77
N GLY A 190 4.34 -10.49 10.29
CA GLY A 190 3.53 -11.42 9.52
C GLY A 190 2.25 -10.82 8.98
N VAL A 191 1.59 -11.58 8.10
CA VAL A 191 0.27 -11.25 7.57
C VAL A 191 -0.56 -12.51 7.38
N SER A 192 -1.79 -12.49 7.87
CA SER A 192 -2.79 -13.50 7.52
C SER A 192 -3.94 -12.86 6.75
N ARG A 193 -4.44 -13.56 5.73
CA ARG A 193 -5.56 -13.11 4.90
C ARG A 193 -6.59 -14.21 4.76
N PHE A 194 -7.82 -13.84 5.02
CA PHE A 194 -9.00 -14.61 4.60
C PHE A 194 -9.73 -13.82 3.52
N SER A 195 -10.15 -14.49 2.44
CA SER A 195 -11.03 -13.86 1.44
C SER A 195 -12.08 -14.83 0.93
N ALA A 196 -13.24 -14.28 0.60
CA ALA A 196 -14.35 -15.00 -0.02
C ALA A 196 -14.90 -14.18 -1.18
N ARG A 197 -15.25 -14.85 -2.27
CA ARG A 197 -15.78 -14.23 -3.48
C ARG A 197 -16.97 -15.01 -4.02
N LEU A 198 -17.96 -14.26 -4.49
CA LEU A 198 -19.11 -14.76 -5.21
C LEU A 198 -19.27 -13.96 -6.51
N ASN A 199 -19.52 -14.66 -7.59
CA ASN A 199 -19.97 -14.10 -8.87
C ASN A 199 -21.16 -14.91 -9.34
N LEU A 200 -22.21 -14.22 -9.75
CA LEU A 200 -23.43 -14.79 -10.34
C LEU A 200 -23.82 -13.96 -11.55
N ASP A 201 -23.95 -14.60 -12.70
CA ASP A 201 -24.53 -14.03 -13.91
C ASP A 201 -25.79 -14.85 -14.28
N GLN A 202 -26.93 -14.19 -14.39
CA GLN A 202 -28.23 -14.79 -14.64
C GLN A 202 -28.91 -14.14 -15.84
N GLU A 203 -29.27 -14.92 -16.85
CA GLU A 203 -30.16 -14.51 -17.93
C GLU A 203 -31.60 -14.84 -17.55
N LEU A 204 -32.39 -13.81 -17.19
CA LEU A 204 -33.81 -13.96 -16.83
C LEU A 204 -34.65 -14.19 -18.08
N SER A 205 -34.31 -13.54 -19.19
CA SER A 205 -34.92 -13.71 -20.50
C SER A 205 -33.95 -13.28 -21.58
N LYS A 206 -34.30 -13.44 -22.85
CA LYS A 206 -33.51 -12.93 -24.00
C LYS A 206 -33.33 -11.40 -23.98
N TYR A 207 -34.09 -10.70 -23.16
CA TYR A 207 -34.06 -9.24 -23.05
C TYR A 207 -33.44 -8.74 -21.74
N VAL A 208 -33.46 -9.54 -20.67
CA VAL A 208 -33.09 -9.10 -19.32
C VAL A 208 -32.07 -10.02 -18.73
N SER A 209 -30.97 -9.48 -18.29
CA SER A 209 -29.95 -10.17 -17.51
C SER A 209 -29.62 -9.42 -16.22
N PHE A 210 -29.18 -10.16 -15.22
CA PHE A 210 -28.76 -9.68 -13.90
C PHE A 210 -27.38 -10.26 -13.58
N GLY A 211 -26.57 -9.50 -12.89
CA GLY A 211 -25.31 -10.00 -12.37
C GLY A 211 -25.01 -9.43 -11.00
N LEU A 212 -24.33 -10.26 -10.20
CA LEU A 212 -23.88 -9.92 -8.84
C LEU A 212 -22.42 -10.35 -8.69
N THR A 213 -21.60 -9.48 -8.13
CA THR A 213 -20.25 -9.82 -7.68
C THR A 213 -20.06 -9.28 -6.27
N ALA A 214 -19.58 -10.11 -5.37
CA ALA A 214 -19.23 -9.72 -4.02
C ALA A 214 -17.86 -10.32 -3.67
N THR A 215 -17.00 -9.53 -3.04
CA THR A 215 -15.70 -9.96 -2.53
C THR A 215 -15.54 -9.40 -1.13
N TYR A 216 -15.29 -10.27 -0.17
CA TYR A 216 -14.92 -9.93 1.19
C TYR A 216 -13.46 -10.33 1.42
N SER A 217 -12.70 -9.51 2.12
CA SER A 217 -11.37 -9.87 2.59
C SER A 217 -11.14 -9.30 3.99
N GLN A 218 -10.48 -10.08 4.82
CA GLN A 218 -9.90 -9.67 6.09
C GLN A 218 -8.40 -9.92 6.05
N ASN A 219 -7.61 -8.87 6.27
CA ASN A 219 -6.16 -8.95 6.44
C ASN A 219 -5.82 -8.58 7.88
N LYS A 220 -4.98 -9.40 8.51
CA LYS A 220 -4.40 -9.12 9.83
C LYS A 220 -2.90 -9.02 9.67
N TYR A 221 -2.33 -7.92 10.12
CA TYR A 221 -0.89 -7.64 10.05
C TYR A 221 -0.34 -7.59 11.46
N ASP A 222 0.73 -8.31 11.69
CA ASP A 222 1.63 -8.12 12.81
C ASP A 222 2.77 -7.24 12.32
N ASN A 223 2.78 -5.99 12.76
CA ASN A 223 3.70 -4.97 12.28
C ASN A 223 4.93 -4.91 13.18
N VAL A 224 6.08 -4.72 12.55
CA VAL A 224 7.35 -4.46 13.23
C VAL A 224 7.97 -3.21 12.60
N PRO A 225 8.50 -2.26 13.38
CA PRO A 225 9.17 -1.10 12.84
C PRO A 225 10.49 -1.49 12.19
N LEU A 226 10.50 -1.72 10.87
CA LEU A 226 11.68 -2.19 10.14
C LEU A 226 12.79 -1.15 10.07
N GLY A 227 12.43 0.15 10.01
CA GLY A 227 13.32 1.29 10.02
C GLY A 227 13.62 1.85 8.65
N ASP A 228 13.10 3.06 8.43
CA ASP A 228 13.41 3.93 7.29
C ASP A 228 14.32 5.11 7.70
N LYS A 229 14.64 5.23 8.98
CA LYS A 229 15.43 6.31 9.58
C LYS A 229 16.80 5.80 10.04
N VAL A 230 17.82 6.66 9.94
CA VAL A 230 19.19 6.40 10.33
C VAL A 230 19.55 7.33 11.50
N ASN A 231 18.74 7.29 12.56
CA ASN A 231 18.90 8.11 13.76
C ASN A 231 18.50 7.29 15.00
N GLU A 232 18.28 7.96 16.13
CA GLU A 232 17.83 7.35 17.39
C GLU A 232 16.50 6.59 17.28
N TYR A 233 15.72 6.82 16.23
CA TYR A 233 14.47 6.10 15.94
C TYR A 233 14.63 5.06 14.84
N SER A 234 15.84 4.54 14.66
CA SER A 234 16.09 3.40 13.77
C SER A 234 15.24 2.22 14.18
N GLY A 235 14.56 1.59 13.21
CA GLY A 235 13.78 0.38 13.48
C GLY A 235 14.68 -0.86 13.60
N VAL A 236 14.05 -2.01 13.67
CA VAL A 236 14.70 -3.30 13.94
C VAL A 236 15.85 -3.61 12.97
N LEU A 237 15.63 -3.55 11.66
CA LEU A 237 16.66 -3.90 10.67
C LEU A 237 17.76 -2.83 10.59
N THR A 238 17.38 -1.56 10.49
CA THR A 238 18.35 -0.47 10.43
C THR A 238 19.15 -0.37 11.72
N GLY A 239 18.47 -0.59 12.87
CA GLY A 239 19.13 -0.66 14.18
C GLY A 239 20.11 -1.82 14.27
N ALA A 240 19.74 -3.02 13.80
CA ALA A 240 20.63 -4.18 13.78
C ALA A 240 21.89 -3.96 12.93
N ILE A 241 21.74 -3.36 11.74
CA ILE A 241 22.88 -3.03 10.85
C ILE A 241 23.83 -2.02 11.50
N GLN A 242 23.31 -1.08 12.30
CA GLN A 242 24.10 -0.02 12.94
C GLN A 242 24.64 -0.40 14.32
N SER A 243 24.20 -1.52 14.88
CA SER A 243 24.58 -1.91 16.22
C SER A 243 26.01 -2.43 16.30
N ASN A 244 26.68 -2.09 17.39
CA ASN A 244 28.03 -2.52 17.67
C ASN A 244 28.04 -4.02 18.04
N PRO A 245 28.78 -4.89 17.31
CA PRO A 245 28.81 -6.30 17.59
C PRO A 245 29.54 -6.70 18.89
N THR A 246 30.24 -5.76 19.54
CA THR A 246 30.94 -6.04 20.81
C THR A 246 30.03 -5.94 22.02
N ILE A 247 28.80 -5.43 21.89
CA ILE A 247 27.88 -5.30 23.01
C ILE A 247 26.86 -6.44 23.03
N PRO A 248 26.42 -6.90 24.22
CA PRO A 248 25.42 -7.97 24.35
C PRO A 248 24.02 -7.45 24.09
N ILE A 249 23.07 -8.40 23.86
CA ILE A 249 21.65 -8.07 23.75
C ILE A 249 21.07 -7.68 25.11
N TYR A 250 21.51 -8.38 26.18
CA TYR A 250 21.02 -8.20 27.53
C TYR A 250 22.17 -7.84 28.48
N ASP A 251 21.88 -7.05 29.48
CA ASP A 251 22.77 -6.79 30.61
C ASP A 251 22.80 -7.96 31.60
N SER A 252 23.56 -7.84 32.67
CA SER A 252 23.68 -8.85 33.73
C SER A 252 22.39 -9.09 34.53
N GLU A 253 21.44 -8.17 34.47
CA GLU A 253 20.14 -8.26 35.12
C GLU A 253 19.04 -8.77 34.19
N GLY A 254 19.37 -9.03 32.92
CA GLY A 254 18.43 -9.53 31.90
C GLY A 254 17.62 -8.42 31.21
N ASN A 255 17.93 -7.16 31.42
CA ASN A 255 17.33 -6.05 30.69
C ASN A 255 18.02 -5.86 29.33
N TYR A 256 17.34 -5.23 28.36
CA TYR A 256 17.96 -4.90 27.08
C TYR A 256 19.11 -3.91 27.28
N PHE A 257 20.30 -4.29 26.83
CA PHE A 257 21.50 -3.48 26.98
C PHE A 257 21.38 -2.22 26.10
N ILE A 258 21.64 -1.06 26.68
CA ILE A 258 21.71 0.23 25.98
C ILE A 258 23.19 0.63 25.88
N ASP A 259 23.66 0.91 24.67
CA ASP A 259 25.04 1.34 24.42
C ASP A 259 25.30 2.68 25.12
N PRO A 260 26.22 2.74 26.11
CA PRO A 260 26.53 4.00 26.81
C PRO A 260 27.08 5.09 25.87
N LYS A 261 27.65 4.72 24.71
CA LYS A 261 28.12 5.67 23.69
C LYS A 261 26.98 6.20 22.83
N ARG A 262 25.82 5.50 22.81
CA ARG A 262 24.63 5.86 22.04
C ARG A 262 23.35 5.71 22.88
N PRO A 263 23.23 6.43 24.01
CA PRO A 263 22.17 6.18 25.00
C PRO A 263 20.75 6.49 24.50
N PHE A 264 20.62 7.14 23.34
CA PHE A 264 19.33 7.47 22.73
C PHE A 264 18.88 6.47 21.68
N VAL A 265 19.70 5.47 21.34
CA VAL A 265 19.40 4.44 20.35
C VAL A 265 18.90 3.19 21.07
N ALA A 266 17.72 2.73 20.68
CA ALA A 266 17.15 1.53 21.27
C ALA A 266 17.90 0.26 20.81
N ASN A 267 17.97 -0.73 21.69
CA ASN A 267 18.40 -2.08 21.34
C ASN A 267 17.42 -2.65 20.30
N PRO A 268 17.88 -3.08 19.10
CA PRO A 268 16.98 -3.52 18.02
C PRO A 268 16.13 -4.74 18.38
N VAL A 269 16.61 -5.62 19.28
CA VAL A 269 15.83 -6.78 19.73
C VAL A 269 14.68 -6.34 20.65
N SER A 270 14.87 -5.27 21.45
CA SER A 270 13.78 -4.74 22.29
C SER A 270 12.59 -4.24 21.46
N LEU A 271 12.85 -3.76 20.25
CA LEU A 271 11.80 -3.26 19.35
C LEU A 271 10.88 -4.36 18.83
N LEU A 272 11.30 -5.63 18.91
CA LEU A 272 10.45 -6.78 18.57
C LEU A 272 9.32 -6.99 19.59
N GLU A 273 9.40 -6.40 20.78
CA GLU A 273 8.35 -6.46 21.79
C GLU A 273 7.22 -5.44 21.57
N ILE A 274 7.41 -4.49 20.66
CA ILE A 274 6.37 -3.55 20.27
C ILE A 274 5.21 -4.36 19.67
N LYS A 275 4.04 -4.24 20.30
CA LYS A 275 2.80 -4.82 19.77
C LYS A 275 2.17 -3.78 18.83
N ASP A 276 2.11 -4.08 17.55
CA ASP A 276 1.50 -3.21 16.55
C ASP A 276 0.71 -4.07 15.56
N ASN A 277 -0.59 -4.12 15.75
CA ASN A 277 -1.49 -4.97 14.98
C ASN A 277 -2.44 -4.11 14.14
N THR A 278 -2.57 -4.47 12.87
CA THR A 278 -3.56 -3.86 11.98
C THR A 278 -4.53 -4.93 11.49
N VAL A 279 -5.82 -4.68 11.64
CA VAL A 279 -6.89 -5.49 11.05
C VAL A 279 -7.58 -4.64 10.00
N LYS A 280 -7.71 -5.18 8.79
CA LYS A 280 -8.36 -4.51 7.66
C LYS A 280 -9.42 -5.43 7.06
N ASP A 281 -10.68 -5.04 7.19
CA ASP A 281 -11.82 -5.69 6.57
C ASP A 281 -12.24 -4.90 5.33
N ARG A 282 -12.53 -5.58 4.23
CA ARG A 282 -13.03 -4.94 3.01
C ARG A 282 -14.12 -5.76 2.36
N LEU A 283 -15.21 -5.09 2.02
CA LEU A 283 -16.32 -5.65 1.24
C LEU A 283 -16.51 -4.83 -0.03
N ILE A 284 -16.29 -5.46 -1.17
CA ILE A 284 -16.55 -4.89 -2.49
C ILE A 284 -17.72 -5.65 -3.09
N GLY A 285 -18.81 -4.95 -3.37
CA GLY A 285 -20.00 -5.52 -3.99
C GLY A 285 -20.45 -4.72 -5.20
N SER A 286 -20.90 -5.39 -6.26
CA SER A 286 -21.59 -4.74 -7.37
C SER A 286 -22.67 -5.63 -7.94
N ALA A 287 -23.80 -5.02 -8.29
CA ALA A 287 -24.89 -5.68 -9.00
C ALA A 287 -25.25 -4.86 -10.23
N PHE A 288 -25.70 -5.55 -11.28
CA PHE A 288 -26.22 -4.88 -12.46
C PHE A 288 -27.49 -5.55 -12.97
N VAL A 289 -28.33 -4.74 -13.59
CA VAL A 289 -29.42 -5.20 -14.45
C VAL A 289 -29.16 -4.64 -15.83
N SER A 290 -29.22 -5.48 -16.84
CA SER A 290 -29.10 -5.12 -18.26
C SER A 290 -30.38 -5.48 -18.99
N VAL A 291 -30.88 -4.57 -19.81
CA VAL A 291 -32.06 -4.73 -20.65
C VAL A 291 -31.65 -4.49 -22.10
N LYS A 292 -32.05 -5.40 -23.00
CA LYS A 292 -31.84 -5.31 -24.45
C LYS A 292 -33.17 -5.08 -25.15
N PRO A 293 -33.68 -3.81 -25.21
CA PRO A 293 -34.94 -3.51 -25.89
C PRO A 293 -34.87 -3.78 -27.39
N LEU A 294 -33.67 -3.68 -27.98
CA LEU A 294 -33.39 -4.03 -29.37
C LEU A 294 -32.14 -4.93 -29.40
N LYS A 295 -31.93 -5.67 -30.50
CA LYS A 295 -30.76 -6.51 -30.65
C LYS A 295 -29.44 -5.73 -30.60
N GLU A 296 -29.50 -4.51 -31.09
CA GLU A 296 -28.36 -3.60 -31.20
C GLU A 296 -28.19 -2.71 -29.97
N LEU A 297 -29.20 -2.56 -29.09
CA LEU A 297 -29.20 -1.63 -27.96
C LEU A 297 -29.26 -2.38 -26.64
N GLU A 298 -28.27 -2.13 -25.78
CA GLU A 298 -28.22 -2.60 -24.39
C GLU A 298 -28.22 -1.40 -23.44
N VAL A 299 -29.14 -1.39 -22.49
CA VAL A 299 -29.20 -0.42 -21.39
C VAL A 299 -28.87 -1.16 -20.11
N LYS A 300 -27.85 -0.67 -19.38
CA LYS A 300 -27.37 -1.30 -18.16
C LYS A 300 -27.32 -0.30 -17.00
N LEU A 301 -27.96 -0.67 -15.91
CA LEU A 301 -27.80 -0.02 -14.61
C LEU A 301 -26.88 -0.87 -13.73
N GLN A 302 -25.80 -0.27 -13.25
CA GLN A 302 -24.89 -0.88 -12.30
C GLN A 302 -24.89 -0.10 -10.99
N LEU A 303 -25.02 -0.80 -9.88
CA LEU A 303 -24.86 -0.28 -8.54
C LEU A 303 -23.65 -0.97 -7.89
N GLY A 304 -22.92 -0.25 -7.08
CA GLY A 304 -21.76 -0.83 -6.40
C GLY A 304 -21.45 -0.13 -5.08
N ALA A 305 -20.84 -0.87 -4.19
CA ALA A 305 -20.31 -0.38 -2.92
C ALA A 305 -18.97 -1.03 -2.61
N ASP A 306 -18.06 -0.23 -2.08
CA ASP A 306 -16.76 -0.66 -1.54
C ASP A 306 -16.65 -0.07 -0.14
N ARG A 307 -16.62 -0.94 0.88
CA ARG A 307 -16.45 -0.53 2.27
C ARG A 307 -15.20 -1.18 2.84
N SER A 308 -14.27 -0.34 3.28
CA SER A 308 -13.07 -0.74 4.00
C SER A 308 -13.17 -0.23 5.43
N PHE A 309 -12.91 -1.11 6.36
CA PHE A 309 -12.75 -0.80 7.77
C PHE A 309 -11.34 -1.20 8.18
N GLN A 310 -10.60 -0.29 8.81
CA GLN A 310 -9.25 -0.54 9.27
C GLN A 310 -9.14 -0.12 10.74
N LYS A 311 -8.55 -0.99 11.55
CA LYS A 311 -8.19 -0.71 12.94
C LYS A 311 -6.72 -1.05 13.15
N ARG A 312 -5.95 -0.09 13.65
CA ARG A 312 -4.58 -0.29 14.10
C ARG A 312 -4.50 -0.06 15.60
N SER A 313 -3.83 -0.96 16.31
CA SER A 313 -3.63 -0.93 17.75
C SER A 313 -2.16 -1.14 18.05
N SER A 314 -1.54 -0.17 18.73
CA SER A 314 -0.10 -0.18 19.02
C SER A 314 0.14 -0.03 20.51
N TYR A 315 1.12 -0.78 21.03
CA TYR A 315 1.62 -0.65 22.37
C TYR A 315 3.16 -0.65 22.38
N LEU A 316 3.73 0.41 22.93
CA LEU A 316 5.16 0.58 23.13
C LEU A 316 5.48 0.23 24.59
N PRO A 317 6.05 -0.96 24.86
CA PRO A 317 6.25 -1.44 26.23
C PRO A 317 7.42 -0.74 26.91
N LYS A 318 7.43 -0.78 28.24
CA LYS A 318 8.50 -0.19 29.09
C LYS A 318 9.87 -0.82 28.89
N THR A 319 9.92 -2.03 28.33
CA THR A 319 11.16 -2.74 27.97
C THR A 319 11.90 -2.09 26.80
N THR A 320 11.22 -1.26 26.00
CA THR A 320 11.87 -0.46 24.95
C THR A 320 12.33 0.88 25.52
N LEU A 321 13.44 1.43 25.02
CA LEU A 321 14.00 2.69 25.47
C LEU A 321 12.96 3.83 25.48
N GLN A 322 12.24 3.99 24.38
CA GLN A 322 11.25 5.08 24.26
C GLN A 322 9.96 4.78 25.02
N GLY A 323 9.63 3.51 25.19
CA GLY A 323 8.51 3.10 26.04
C GLY A 323 8.78 3.31 27.52
N ALA A 324 10.01 3.07 27.98
CA ALA A 324 10.44 3.39 29.36
C ALA A 324 10.29 4.89 29.62
N ASN A 325 10.70 5.76 28.70
CA ASN A 325 10.58 7.21 28.82
C ASN A 325 9.13 7.71 28.90
N LYS A 326 8.16 6.92 28.47
CA LYS A 326 6.72 7.22 28.54
C LYS A 326 5.98 6.39 29.59
N ASN A 327 6.70 5.55 30.32
CA ASN A 327 6.13 4.54 31.22
C ASN A 327 5.05 3.69 30.54
N GLY A 328 5.36 3.23 29.29
CA GLY A 328 4.44 2.57 28.37
C GLY A 328 3.56 3.56 27.60
N ARG A 329 3.24 3.24 26.35
CA ARG A 329 2.32 4.03 25.50
C ARG A 329 1.44 3.13 24.68
N ALA A 330 0.14 3.41 24.68
CA ALA A 330 -0.87 2.73 23.88
C ALA A 330 -1.56 3.71 22.94
N ASP A 331 -1.77 3.30 21.69
CA ASP A 331 -2.48 4.06 20.67
C ASP A 331 -3.43 3.16 19.89
N ILE A 332 -4.63 3.64 19.59
CA ILE A 332 -5.62 2.98 18.72
C ILE A 332 -6.07 3.99 17.68
N SER A 333 -6.03 3.58 16.43
CA SER A 333 -6.59 4.34 15.31
C SER A 333 -7.58 3.48 14.55
N GLN A 334 -8.66 4.08 14.08
CA GLN A 334 -9.70 3.40 13.32
C GLN A 334 -10.16 4.29 12.18
N GLU A 335 -10.38 3.70 11.01
CA GLU A 335 -10.90 4.41 9.83
C GLU A 335 -11.92 3.54 9.10
N THR A 336 -12.98 4.16 8.65
CA THR A 336 -13.96 3.57 7.73
C THR A 336 -13.99 4.38 6.45
N SER A 337 -13.73 3.73 5.32
CA SER A 337 -13.86 4.31 3.99
C SER A 337 -14.99 3.60 3.24
N THR A 338 -15.92 4.35 2.66
CA THR A 338 -17.03 3.79 1.90
C THR A 338 -17.19 4.55 0.59
N THR A 339 -17.19 3.81 -0.52
CA THR A 339 -17.48 4.34 -1.85
C THR A 339 -18.75 3.71 -2.40
N TYR A 340 -19.68 4.54 -2.85
CA TYR A 340 -20.87 4.12 -3.58
C TYR A 340 -20.74 4.51 -5.04
N LEU A 341 -21.21 3.63 -5.93
CA LEU A 341 -21.27 3.84 -7.37
C LEU A 341 -22.70 3.59 -7.87
N MET A 342 -23.18 4.48 -8.71
CA MET A 342 -24.30 4.25 -9.62
C MET A 342 -23.85 4.60 -11.03
N GLU A 343 -24.04 3.69 -11.99
CA GLU A 343 -23.70 3.91 -13.38
C GLU A 343 -24.85 3.41 -14.28
N LEU A 344 -25.37 4.30 -15.10
CA LEU A 344 -26.34 4.00 -16.14
C LEU A 344 -25.66 4.17 -17.50
N THR A 345 -25.68 3.11 -18.32
CA THR A 345 -25.09 3.14 -19.67
C THR A 345 -26.06 2.64 -20.70
N ALA A 346 -26.02 3.24 -21.88
CA ALA A 346 -26.68 2.76 -23.09
C ALA A 346 -25.61 2.48 -24.15
N GLN A 347 -25.55 1.23 -24.62
CA GLN A 347 -24.61 0.80 -25.63
C GLN A 347 -25.38 0.38 -26.90
N TYR A 348 -25.02 0.99 -28.01
CA TYR A 348 -25.50 0.63 -29.33
C TYR A 348 -24.39 -0.03 -30.13
N SER A 349 -24.66 -1.19 -30.73
CA SER A 349 -23.67 -1.94 -31.54
C SER A 349 -24.33 -2.43 -32.81
N LYS A 350 -23.79 -2.04 -33.97
CA LYS A 350 -24.34 -2.42 -35.27
C LYS A 350 -23.24 -2.67 -36.30
N SER A 351 -23.37 -3.76 -37.03
CA SER A 351 -22.55 -4.06 -38.21
C SER A 351 -23.41 -3.90 -39.46
N PHE A 352 -22.91 -3.23 -40.49
CA PHE A 352 -23.58 -3.03 -41.77
C PHE A 352 -22.55 -3.09 -42.88
N GLY A 353 -22.57 -4.20 -43.63
CA GLY A 353 -21.51 -4.52 -44.57
C GLY A 353 -20.15 -4.59 -43.89
N ASP A 354 -19.18 -3.88 -44.45
CA ASP A 354 -17.81 -3.79 -43.95
C ASP A 354 -17.64 -2.80 -42.74
N HIS A 355 -18.71 -2.17 -42.32
CA HIS A 355 -18.71 -1.13 -41.29
C HIS A 355 -19.18 -1.70 -39.95
N ASN A 356 -18.44 -1.43 -38.88
CA ASN A 356 -18.83 -1.76 -37.51
C ASN A 356 -18.82 -0.50 -36.68
N LEU A 357 -19.97 -0.21 -36.04
CA LEU A 357 -20.16 0.92 -35.13
C LEU A 357 -20.51 0.36 -33.75
N LYS A 358 -19.77 0.83 -32.73
CA LYS A 358 -20.11 0.61 -31.33
C LYS A 358 -20.07 1.97 -30.61
N ALA A 359 -21.20 2.41 -30.10
CA ALA A 359 -21.30 3.64 -29.33
C ALA A 359 -21.81 3.34 -27.93
N ILE A 360 -21.28 4.02 -26.92
CA ILE A 360 -21.74 3.96 -25.53
C ILE A 360 -21.90 5.38 -25.02
N GLY A 361 -22.99 5.64 -24.33
CA GLY A 361 -23.20 6.85 -23.55
C GLY A 361 -23.64 6.49 -22.15
N GLY A 362 -23.31 7.33 -21.18
CA GLY A 362 -23.68 7.02 -19.81
C GLY A 362 -23.57 8.19 -18.84
N TYR A 363 -24.18 7.94 -17.69
CA TYR A 363 -24.11 8.77 -16.49
C TYR A 363 -23.52 7.93 -15.36
N SER A 364 -22.60 8.51 -14.59
CA SER A 364 -22.02 7.86 -13.42
C SER A 364 -22.07 8.84 -12.23
N PHE A 365 -22.46 8.35 -11.08
CA PHE A 365 -22.39 9.06 -9.81
C PHE A 365 -21.60 8.25 -8.79
N GLN A 366 -20.64 8.88 -8.14
CA GLN A 366 -19.85 8.29 -7.08
C GLN A 366 -19.85 9.18 -5.86
N LYS A 367 -19.96 8.54 -4.69
CA LYS A 367 -19.87 9.19 -3.40
C LYS A 367 -18.84 8.49 -2.55
N PHE A 368 -17.91 9.26 -2.03
CA PHE A 368 -16.83 8.81 -1.16
C PHE A 368 -17.09 9.36 0.23
N LYS A 369 -17.04 8.50 1.23
CA LYS A 369 -17.11 8.84 2.65
C LYS A 369 -15.91 8.24 3.34
N ASN A 370 -15.22 9.05 4.13
CA ASN A 370 -14.12 8.62 4.95
C ASN A 370 -14.27 9.24 6.33
N ASP A 371 -14.28 8.44 7.38
CA ASP A 371 -14.34 8.89 8.75
C ASP A 371 -13.47 8.01 9.65
N GLY A 372 -12.93 8.61 10.69
CA GLY A 372 -12.08 7.89 11.60
C GLY A 372 -11.81 8.64 12.89
N PHE A 373 -11.17 7.96 13.80
CA PHE A 373 -10.66 8.55 15.04
C PHE A 373 -9.36 7.87 15.46
N SER A 374 -8.60 8.55 16.31
CA SER A 374 -7.46 7.99 17.02
C SER A 374 -7.49 8.44 18.48
N ALA A 375 -7.03 7.57 19.35
CA ALA A 375 -6.86 7.84 20.76
C ALA A 375 -5.59 7.16 21.27
N GLY A 376 -4.86 7.82 22.15
CA GLY A 376 -3.65 7.30 22.76
C GLY A 376 -3.45 7.80 24.16
N ASN A 377 -2.82 6.98 25.00
CA ASN A 377 -2.46 7.33 26.37
C ASN A 377 -1.09 6.73 26.74
N SER A 378 -0.50 7.20 27.80
CA SER A 378 0.77 6.71 28.34
C SER A 378 0.75 6.72 29.87
N ASP A 379 1.88 6.34 30.48
CA ASP A 379 2.03 6.27 31.93
C ASP A 379 1.14 5.17 32.54
N PHE A 380 1.35 3.93 32.09
CA PHE A 380 0.65 2.75 32.57
C PHE A 380 1.35 2.15 33.81
N LEU A 381 0.58 1.75 34.80
CA LEU A 381 1.14 1.06 35.98
C LEU A 381 1.75 -0.29 35.59
N VAL A 382 1.08 -1.04 34.69
CA VAL A 382 1.52 -2.35 34.21
C VAL A 382 1.38 -2.47 32.69
N ASP A 383 2.25 -3.24 32.04
CA ASP A 383 2.23 -3.48 30.58
C ASP A 383 1.20 -4.54 30.16
N GLY A 384 0.66 -5.30 31.12
CA GLY A 384 -0.16 -6.50 30.85
C GLY A 384 -1.40 -6.27 29.99
N PHE A 385 -2.03 -5.09 30.08
CA PHE A 385 -3.20 -4.77 29.27
C PHE A 385 -2.85 -4.33 27.84
N GLY A 386 -1.60 -3.88 27.60
CA GLY A 386 -1.17 -3.35 26.32
C GLY A 386 -2.09 -2.21 25.86
N TYR A 387 -2.57 -2.28 24.62
CA TYR A 387 -3.51 -1.31 24.05
C TYR A 387 -4.98 -1.56 24.42
N ASN A 388 -5.30 -2.61 25.20
CA ASN A 388 -6.70 -2.97 25.49
C ASN A 388 -7.35 -2.14 26.61
N SER A 389 -6.59 -1.28 27.26
CA SER A 389 -7.11 -0.41 28.33
C SER A 389 -6.47 0.98 28.33
N LEU A 390 -6.83 1.81 27.33
CA LEU A 390 -6.32 3.18 27.22
C LEU A 390 -6.62 4.02 28.48
N GLY A 391 -7.78 3.78 29.11
CA GLY A 391 -8.20 4.53 30.30
C GLY A 391 -7.37 4.25 31.55
N SER A 392 -6.54 3.19 31.58
CA SER A 392 -5.65 2.89 32.72
C SER A 392 -4.31 3.65 32.66
N GLY A 393 -4.04 4.43 31.61
CA GLY A 393 -2.89 5.33 31.55
C GLY A 393 -3.16 6.60 32.35
N ASN A 394 -2.15 7.07 33.10
CA ASN A 394 -2.25 8.23 34.01
C ASN A 394 -1.79 9.53 33.35
N TYR A 395 -1.43 9.55 32.07
CA TYR A 395 -0.98 10.78 31.42
C TYR A 395 -2.08 11.84 31.41
N LYS A 396 -1.78 13.04 31.90
CA LYS A 396 -2.76 14.12 32.13
C LYS A 396 -3.44 14.65 30.85
N LYS A 397 -2.84 14.46 29.68
CA LYS A 397 -3.37 14.93 28.40
C LYS A 397 -3.33 13.80 27.36
N PRO A 398 -4.23 12.80 27.43
CA PRO A 398 -4.32 11.76 26.40
C PRO A 398 -4.55 12.37 25.03
N SER A 399 -3.97 11.77 24.00
CA SER A 399 -4.21 12.21 22.62
C SER A 399 -5.56 11.69 22.13
N VAL A 400 -6.38 12.57 21.54
CA VAL A 400 -7.64 12.21 20.88
C VAL A 400 -7.77 13.04 19.62
N SER A 401 -8.12 12.40 18.51
CA SER A 401 -8.39 13.07 17.24
C SER A 401 -9.49 12.34 16.48
N SER A 402 -10.25 13.08 15.67
CA SER A 402 -11.22 12.49 14.75
C SER A 402 -11.28 13.31 13.47
N TRP A 403 -11.67 12.63 12.39
CA TRP A 403 -11.81 13.26 11.07
C TRP A 403 -12.99 12.66 10.32
N ALA A 404 -13.58 13.45 9.43
CA ALA A 404 -14.56 12.98 8.48
C ALA A 404 -14.47 13.78 7.18
N SER A 405 -14.67 13.10 6.06
CA SER A 405 -14.73 13.73 4.75
C SER A 405 -15.79 13.07 3.87
N ILE A 406 -16.46 13.88 3.06
CA ILE A 406 -17.43 13.41 2.08
C ILE A 406 -17.18 14.18 0.79
N ASN A 407 -16.93 13.44 -0.31
CA ASN A 407 -16.88 14.04 -1.63
C ASN A 407 -17.68 13.20 -2.63
N SER A 408 -18.00 13.78 -3.78
CA SER A 408 -18.74 13.10 -4.83
C SER A 408 -18.28 13.58 -6.20
N ILE A 409 -18.46 12.70 -7.19
CA ILE A 409 -18.22 12.99 -8.60
C ILE A 409 -19.44 12.54 -9.39
N ALA A 410 -20.02 13.47 -10.16
CA ALA A 410 -21.04 13.17 -11.17
C ALA A 410 -20.41 13.30 -12.55
N SER A 411 -20.71 12.37 -13.45
CA SER A 411 -20.06 12.29 -14.74
C SER A 411 -21.04 11.98 -15.86
N LEU A 412 -20.87 12.65 -16.99
CA LEU A 412 -21.49 12.29 -18.26
C LEU A 412 -20.40 11.89 -19.24
N PHE A 413 -20.60 10.81 -19.97
CA PHE A 413 -19.59 10.34 -20.93
C PHE A 413 -20.24 9.72 -22.16
N ALA A 414 -19.52 9.82 -23.28
CA ALA A 414 -19.84 9.11 -24.49
C ALA A 414 -18.55 8.67 -25.19
N ARG A 415 -18.62 7.50 -25.83
CA ARG A 415 -17.53 6.95 -26.66
C ARG A 415 -18.13 6.31 -27.89
N ALA A 416 -17.53 6.55 -29.05
CA ALA A 416 -17.85 5.88 -30.29
C ALA A 416 -16.60 5.21 -30.85
N ASN A 417 -16.76 3.95 -31.23
CA ASN A 417 -15.76 3.16 -31.92
C ASN A 417 -16.32 2.81 -33.30
N TYR A 418 -15.56 3.11 -34.35
CA TYR A 418 -15.90 2.77 -35.71
C TYR A 418 -14.77 1.99 -36.36
N SER A 419 -15.10 0.95 -37.08
CA SER A 419 -14.13 0.24 -37.90
C SER A 419 -14.66 -0.05 -39.30
N TYR A 420 -13.79 0.13 -40.30
CA TYR A 420 -14.06 -0.19 -41.67
C TYR A 420 -13.16 -1.35 -42.14
N LYS A 421 -13.77 -2.43 -42.61
CA LYS A 421 -13.11 -3.68 -43.03
C LYS A 421 -12.17 -4.29 -41.99
N GLY A 422 -12.29 -3.94 -40.71
CA GLY A 422 -11.32 -4.33 -39.70
C GLY A 422 -9.93 -3.69 -39.84
N LYS A 423 -9.71 -2.86 -40.86
CA LYS A 423 -8.43 -2.24 -41.21
C LYS A 423 -8.26 -0.86 -40.64
N TYR A 424 -9.27 -0.01 -40.79
CA TYR A 424 -9.27 1.38 -40.32
C TYR A 424 -10.12 1.49 -39.08
N LEU A 425 -9.52 1.96 -38.00
CA LEU A 425 -10.12 2.03 -36.69
C LEU A 425 -10.13 3.48 -36.22
N LEU A 426 -11.29 3.97 -35.79
CA LEU A 426 -11.46 5.31 -35.22
C LEU A 426 -12.16 5.19 -33.87
N GLU A 427 -11.69 5.94 -32.89
CA GLU A 427 -12.35 6.06 -31.59
C GLU A 427 -12.39 7.54 -31.21
N ALA A 428 -13.55 7.97 -30.72
CA ALA A 428 -13.73 9.29 -30.12
C ALA A 428 -14.41 9.12 -28.75
N THR A 429 -13.92 9.85 -27.76
CA THR A 429 -14.47 9.87 -26.39
C THR A 429 -14.62 11.29 -25.92
N VAL A 430 -15.70 11.57 -25.23
CA VAL A 430 -15.88 12.79 -24.44
C VAL A 430 -16.40 12.41 -23.06
N ARG A 431 -15.84 13.03 -22.03
CA ARG A 431 -16.31 12.90 -20.65
C ARG A 431 -16.31 14.26 -19.98
N ALA A 432 -17.36 14.52 -19.22
CA ALA A 432 -17.49 15.69 -18.35
C ALA A 432 -17.68 15.21 -16.91
N ASP A 433 -16.81 15.64 -16.00
CA ASP A 433 -16.84 15.27 -14.57
C ASP A 433 -17.08 16.54 -13.74
N ALA A 434 -18.05 16.48 -12.83
CA ALA A 434 -18.29 17.48 -11.80
C ALA A 434 -17.87 16.92 -10.44
N ALA A 435 -16.83 17.47 -9.83
CA ALA A 435 -16.29 17.02 -8.56
C ALA A 435 -16.60 18.03 -7.44
N SER A 436 -17.14 17.53 -6.32
CA SER A 436 -17.61 18.38 -5.20
C SER A 436 -16.48 19.00 -4.37
N ASN A 437 -15.24 18.57 -4.56
CA ASN A 437 -14.06 19.10 -3.87
C ASN A 437 -13.46 20.35 -4.55
N PHE A 438 -14.07 20.84 -5.62
CA PHE A 438 -13.76 22.11 -6.27
C PHE A 438 -14.84 23.15 -6.02
N ALA A 439 -14.47 24.42 -6.06
CA ALA A 439 -15.41 25.53 -5.98
C ALA A 439 -16.47 25.47 -7.11
N PRO A 440 -17.70 25.99 -6.89
CA PRO A 440 -18.82 25.82 -7.82
C PRO A 440 -18.50 26.17 -9.28
N GLU A 441 -17.72 27.24 -9.51
CA GLU A 441 -17.29 27.71 -10.83
C GLU A 441 -16.26 26.81 -11.52
N ASN A 442 -15.52 25.98 -10.76
CA ASN A 442 -14.44 25.14 -11.24
C ASN A 442 -14.75 23.62 -11.12
N ARG A 443 -15.99 23.24 -10.83
CA ARG A 443 -16.37 21.85 -10.61
C ARG A 443 -16.30 20.97 -11.84
N TRP A 444 -16.54 21.55 -13.03
CA TRP A 444 -16.63 20.80 -14.26
C TRP A 444 -15.28 20.72 -14.97
N GLY A 445 -14.83 19.49 -15.21
CA GLY A 445 -13.68 19.18 -16.07
C GLY A 445 -14.14 18.42 -17.31
N TYR A 446 -13.57 18.72 -18.47
CA TYR A 446 -13.89 18.11 -19.76
C TYR A 446 -12.67 17.36 -20.30
N PHE A 447 -12.88 16.12 -20.72
CA PHE A 447 -11.82 15.18 -21.11
C PHE A 447 -12.15 14.58 -22.48
N PRO A 448 -11.89 15.31 -23.57
CA PRO A 448 -12.02 14.79 -24.92
C PRO A 448 -10.83 13.91 -25.30
N SER A 449 -11.06 12.90 -26.13
CA SER A 449 -9.99 12.15 -26.77
C SER A 449 -10.40 11.61 -28.13
N VAL A 450 -9.41 11.41 -29.00
CA VAL A 450 -9.55 10.82 -30.31
C VAL A 450 -8.37 9.87 -30.58
N SER A 451 -8.62 8.73 -31.20
CA SER A 451 -7.56 7.86 -31.68
C SER A 451 -7.92 7.28 -33.06
N ALA A 452 -6.88 7.08 -33.87
CA ALA A 452 -6.96 6.40 -35.17
C ALA A 452 -5.99 5.22 -35.19
N GLY A 453 -6.39 4.13 -35.82
CA GLY A 453 -5.58 2.94 -35.99
C GLY A 453 -5.68 2.39 -37.41
N TRP A 454 -4.55 1.93 -37.94
CA TRP A 454 -4.47 1.30 -39.24
C TRP A 454 -3.82 -0.07 -39.11
N MET A 455 -4.58 -1.10 -39.47
CA MET A 455 -4.09 -2.50 -39.51
C MET A 455 -3.39 -2.73 -40.86
N ILE A 456 -2.14 -2.37 -40.95
CA ILE A 456 -1.33 -2.44 -42.18
C ILE A 456 -1.18 -3.88 -42.62
N SER A 457 -1.07 -4.84 -41.68
CA SER A 457 -0.99 -6.26 -41.98
C SER A 457 -2.19 -6.82 -42.74
N GLU A 458 -3.36 -6.17 -42.67
CA GLU A 458 -4.58 -6.58 -43.34
C GLU A 458 -4.68 -6.02 -44.77
N GLU A 459 -3.73 -5.19 -45.18
CA GLU A 459 -3.71 -4.64 -46.54
C GLU A 459 -3.26 -5.65 -47.60
N ASN A 460 -3.79 -5.51 -48.82
CA ASN A 460 -3.50 -6.43 -49.88
C ASN A 460 -2.00 -6.51 -50.22
N PHE A 461 -1.28 -5.38 -50.10
CA PHE A 461 0.16 -5.35 -50.37
C PHE A 461 1.00 -6.05 -49.28
N MET A 462 0.42 -6.37 -48.11
CA MET A 462 1.08 -7.07 -47.02
C MET A 462 0.84 -8.61 -47.06
N LYS A 463 -0.01 -9.12 -47.93
CA LYS A 463 -0.32 -10.56 -47.98
C LYS A 463 0.91 -11.47 -48.13
N GLY A 464 1.95 -11.00 -48.83
CA GLY A 464 3.21 -11.72 -48.98
C GLY A 464 4.03 -11.85 -47.69
N ALA A 465 3.84 -10.92 -46.75
CA ALA A 465 4.53 -10.89 -45.46
C ALA A 465 3.85 -11.72 -44.36
N SER A 466 2.62 -12.23 -44.59
CA SER A 466 1.82 -12.95 -43.59
C SER A 466 2.49 -14.21 -43.01
N LYS A 467 3.49 -14.77 -43.71
CA LYS A 467 4.25 -15.95 -43.24
C LYS A 467 5.16 -15.65 -42.01
N TRP A 468 5.63 -14.43 -41.89
CA TRP A 468 6.56 -14.01 -40.81
C TRP A 468 6.05 -12.84 -39.98
N LEU A 469 5.08 -12.09 -40.47
CA LEU A 469 4.49 -10.94 -39.80
C LEU A 469 3.00 -11.18 -39.55
N SER A 470 2.64 -11.57 -38.35
CA SER A 470 1.27 -11.84 -37.92
C SER A 470 0.41 -10.59 -37.75
N MET A 471 0.99 -9.47 -37.31
CA MET A 471 0.28 -8.23 -37.10
C MET A 471 1.22 -7.02 -37.20
N LEU A 472 0.80 -6.03 -37.99
CA LEU A 472 1.39 -4.71 -38.06
C LEU A 472 0.27 -3.68 -37.95
N LYS A 473 0.26 -2.92 -36.85
CA LYS A 473 -0.73 -1.87 -36.57
C LYS A 473 -0.05 -0.56 -36.27
N LEU A 474 -0.42 0.48 -37.00
CA LEU A 474 -0.07 1.86 -36.68
C LEU A 474 -1.21 2.48 -35.86
N ARG A 475 -0.89 3.22 -34.81
CA ARG A 475 -1.88 3.92 -33.98
C ARG A 475 -1.38 5.31 -33.61
N ALA A 476 -2.29 6.29 -33.69
CA ALA A 476 -2.08 7.63 -33.18
C ALA A 476 -3.25 8.04 -32.31
N SER A 477 -2.99 8.75 -31.22
CA SER A 477 -4.03 9.19 -30.30
C SER A 477 -3.68 10.53 -29.64
N TYR A 478 -4.73 11.31 -29.37
CA TYR A 478 -4.66 12.53 -28.57
C TYR A 478 -5.79 12.49 -27.55
N GLY A 479 -5.56 13.00 -26.35
CA GLY A 479 -6.60 13.05 -25.32
C GLY A 479 -6.16 13.89 -24.13
N GLN A 480 -7.16 14.29 -23.35
CA GLN A 480 -6.99 15.01 -22.09
C GLN A 480 -7.47 14.12 -20.93
N THR A 481 -6.75 14.14 -19.85
CA THR A 481 -7.09 13.47 -18.58
C THR A 481 -6.94 14.47 -17.44
N GLY A 482 -7.60 14.19 -16.31
CA GLY A 482 -7.57 15.05 -15.14
C GLY A 482 -7.18 14.30 -13.86
N ASN A 483 -6.98 15.10 -12.82
CA ASN A 483 -6.79 14.60 -11.46
C ASN A 483 -7.72 15.33 -10.49
N SER A 484 -8.67 14.62 -9.91
CA SER A 484 -9.58 15.13 -8.87
C SER A 484 -9.09 14.86 -7.45
N ASN A 485 -7.99 14.10 -7.28
CA ASN A 485 -7.44 13.78 -5.96
C ASN A 485 -6.43 14.87 -5.52
N VAL A 486 -6.94 16.07 -5.29
CA VAL A 486 -6.14 17.25 -4.94
C VAL A 486 -6.55 17.86 -3.58
N GLY A 487 -7.27 17.09 -2.76
CA GLY A 487 -7.86 17.56 -1.51
C GLY A 487 -9.01 18.54 -1.73
N TYR A 488 -9.49 19.17 -0.66
CA TYR A 488 -10.52 20.19 -0.75
C TYR A 488 -9.91 21.53 -1.18
N ARG A 489 -10.48 22.18 -2.22
CA ARG A 489 -10.06 23.47 -2.79
C ARG A 489 -11.22 24.46 -2.81
N ILE A 490 -12.08 24.39 -1.79
CA ILE A 490 -13.32 25.17 -1.72
C ILE A 490 -13.24 26.28 -0.67
N TYR A 491 -12.46 26.05 0.40
CA TYR A 491 -12.42 26.91 1.58
C TYR A 491 -11.01 27.40 1.86
N ASP A 492 -10.91 28.58 2.43
CA ASP A 492 -9.71 29.02 3.12
C ASP A 492 -9.48 28.10 4.33
N TYR A 493 -8.24 27.68 4.50
CA TYR A 493 -7.88 26.77 5.56
C TYR A 493 -7.29 27.54 6.72
N TYR A 494 -7.92 27.43 7.87
CA TYR A 494 -7.42 27.97 9.13
C TYR A 494 -7.01 26.82 10.04
N GLU A 495 -5.76 26.83 10.49
CA GLU A 495 -5.27 25.85 11.48
C GLU A 495 -5.53 26.42 12.88
N VAL A 496 -6.48 25.81 13.60
CA VAL A 496 -6.78 26.16 15.00
C VAL A 496 -5.91 25.32 15.94
N GLY A 497 -5.45 25.94 17.04
CA GLY A 497 -4.73 25.22 18.10
C GLY A 497 -3.22 25.42 18.13
N ARG A 498 -2.68 26.37 17.36
CA ARG A 498 -1.33 26.90 17.59
C ARG A 498 -1.38 28.03 18.60
N ASN A 499 -0.65 27.88 19.69
CA ASN A 499 -0.46 28.95 20.65
C ASN A 499 0.48 30.01 20.04
N ALA A 500 0.07 31.26 20.03
CA ALA A 500 0.92 32.39 19.69
C ALA A 500 1.33 33.13 20.97
N ILE A 501 2.58 33.53 21.04
CA ILE A 501 3.06 34.39 22.12
C ILE A 501 2.84 35.86 21.69
N ILE A 502 1.83 36.50 22.24
CA ILE A 502 1.52 37.90 21.97
C ILE A 502 1.76 38.70 23.26
N GLY A 503 2.68 39.67 23.20
CA GLY A 503 3.00 40.51 24.35
C GLY A 503 3.58 39.77 25.58
N GLY A 504 4.24 38.62 25.36
CA GLY A 504 4.83 37.79 26.40
C GLY A 504 3.85 36.82 27.10
N ALA A 505 2.60 36.77 26.67
CA ALA A 505 1.60 35.80 27.15
C ALA A 505 1.22 34.81 26.04
N GLU A 506 0.98 33.56 26.42
CA GLU A 506 0.50 32.52 25.49
C GLU A 506 -0.99 32.77 25.18
N SER A 507 -1.31 33.05 23.94
CA SER A 507 -2.69 33.21 23.46
C SER A 507 -3.09 32.00 22.60
N THR A 508 -4.20 31.37 22.97
CA THR A 508 -4.84 30.33 22.14
C THR A 508 -5.70 31.03 21.10
N GLY A 509 -5.31 30.88 19.81
CA GLY A 509 -6.10 31.34 18.67
C GLY A 509 -7.34 30.48 18.42
#